data_845a3a5ecdaf09dd5e650cdf696f0dd4
#
_entry.id   845a3a5ecdaf09dd5e650cdf696f0dd4
#
_cell.length_a   1.000
_cell.length_b   1.000
_cell.length_c   1.000
_cell.angle_alpha   90.00
_cell.angle_beta   90.00
_cell.angle_gamma   90.00
#
_symmetry.space_group_name_H-M   'P 1'
#
loop_
_entity.id
_entity.type
_entity.pdbx_description
1 polymer ?
#
loop_
_entity_poly.entity_id
_entity_poly.type
_entity_poly.pdbx_seq_one_letter_code
_entity_poly.pdbx_strand_id
1 'polypeptide(L)'
;MTFGINVFDFGAKGDGVTDDTAAIQSAIDFAAKRGGGKILFPYTPTGYRIASPAIEEIDGKPVRAQLVIPAGRTNIQLEGEMPCRMLYSYQVRPLSSAKKNYTPTKFGEMQHNNTMLFSDWEAPEEHDPTARPWAILAAPEGTSLKGKFSVSQVSIANLEFRVPLDKKKMYPTQSAVNLQNVSHVHVSDSQFCLNEQVGDTVLGKELQKNPCHPAGLVMSGDQNDNNVIRNCAVQGFRYGFVLGEHVVADYLYVHNCEEGITFHDCSHLSVINHIVAQHNTVILSTATEDIFGMPKGPCNVKVGTLNFECGTGLLPKISQLKYAVYDPENRLHGSLVWHKPWGAQEFPTVGAENFDIKRF
;
A
#
# COMPACT_ATOMS: atom_id res chain seq x y z
N MET A 1 -20.93 -24.31 1.88
CA MET A 1 -21.10 -22.92 1.40
C MET A 1 -20.55 -22.02 2.47
N THR A 2 -19.45 -21.36 2.22
CA THR A 2 -18.92 -20.34 3.13
C THR A 2 -19.76 -19.10 2.91
N PHE A 3 -20.71 -18.85 3.79
CA PHE A 3 -21.49 -17.64 3.75
C PHE A 3 -20.57 -16.48 4.13
N GLY A 4 -20.23 -15.64 3.17
CA GLY A 4 -19.52 -14.39 3.44
C GLY A 4 -20.45 -13.38 4.11
N ILE A 5 -19.86 -12.50 4.90
CA ILE A 5 -20.54 -11.35 5.52
C ILE A 5 -20.55 -10.26 4.47
N ASN A 6 -21.70 -9.95 3.90
CA ASN A 6 -21.81 -8.93 2.86
C ASN A 6 -21.94 -7.55 3.49
N VAL A 7 -21.13 -6.59 3.08
CA VAL A 7 -21.16 -5.22 3.61
C VAL A 7 -22.51 -4.52 3.36
N PHE A 8 -23.25 -4.91 2.32
CA PHE A 8 -24.59 -4.39 2.05
C PHE A 8 -25.59 -4.77 3.14
N ASP A 9 -25.43 -5.92 3.78
CA ASP A 9 -26.29 -6.37 4.88
C ASP A 9 -26.13 -5.48 6.13
N PHE A 10 -25.05 -4.70 6.19
CA PHE A 10 -24.76 -3.72 7.25
C PHE A 10 -25.07 -2.28 6.83
N GLY A 11 -25.59 -2.08 5.64
CA GLY A 11 -26.05 -0.78 5.16
C GLY A 11 -25.09 -0.03 4.25
N ALA A 12 -23.95 -0.60 3.90
CA ALA A 12 -23.06 -0.01 2.89
C ALA A 12 -23.79 0.15 1.55
N LYS A 13 -23.48 1.19 0.79
CA LYS A 13 -24.11 1.52 -0.48
C LYS A 13 -23.20 1.30 -1.68
N GLY A 14 -21.91 1.61 -1.54
CA GLY A 14 -20.96 1.55 -2.65
C GLY A 14 -21.33 2.48 -3.82
N ASP A 15 -22.07 3.55 -3.54
CA ASP A 15 -22.57 4.50 -4.53
C ASP A 15 -21.60 5.67 -4.80
N GLY A 16 -20.43 5.65 -4.14
CA GLY A 16 -19.41 6.69 -4.26
C GLY A 16 -19.74 8.01 -3.55
N VAL A 17 -20.90 8.11 -2.91
CA VAL A 17 -21.42 9.33 -2.28
C VAL A 17 -21.69 9.13 -0.79
N THR A 18 -22.40 8.05 -0.46
CA THR A 18 -22.72 7.70 0.94
C THR A 18 -21.43 7.38 1.69
N ASP A 19 -21.31 7.84 2.93
CA ASP A 19 -20.23 7.41 3.81
C ASP A 19 -20.49 5.99 4.31
N ASP A 20 -19.75 5.04 3.79
CA ASP A 20 -19.86 3.61 4.10
C ASP A 20 -19.02 3.18 5.31
N THR A 21 -18.28 4.10 5.93
CA THR A 21 -17.33 3.79 7.02
C THR A 21 -17.98 2.98 8.14
N ALA A 22 -19.08 3.48 8.70
CA ALA A 22 -19.75 2.84 9.83
C ALA A 22 -20.34 1.47 9.47
N ALA A 23 -20.88 1.33 8.27
CA ALA A 23 -21.45 0.06 7.79
C ALA A 23 -20.35 -1.00 7.61
N ILE A 24 -19.23 -0.64 7.00
CA ILE A 24 -18.10 -1.53 6.81
C ILE A 24 -17.46 -1.89 8.15
N GLN A 25 -17.28 -0.92 9.06
CA GLN A 25 -16.75 -1.20 10.40
C GLN A 25 -17.65 -2.17 11.15
N SER A 26 -18.97 -2.02 11.04
CA SER A 26 -19.94 -2.94 11.66
C SER A 26 -19.82 -4.37 11.13
N ALA A 27 -19.55 -4.53 9.85
CA ALA A 27 -19.29 -5.85 9.25
C ALA A 27 -17.98 -6.47 9.78
N ILE A 28 -16.92 -5.66 9.92
CA ILE A 28 -15.64 -6.10 10.51
C ILE A 28 -15.83 -6.53 11.97
N ASP A 29 -16.52 -5.72 12.76
CA ASP A 29 -16.79 -6.00 14.17
C ASP A 29 -17.64 -7.26 14.36
N PHE A 30 -18.62 -7.43 13.49
CA PHE A 30 -19.46 -8.63 13.49
C PHE A 30 -18.63 -9.89 13.21
N ALA A 31 -17.73 -9.83 12.22
CA ALA A 31 -16.82 -10.94 11.93
C ALA A 31 -15.90 -11.21 13.13
N ALA A 32 -15.29 -10.20 13.71
CA ALA A 32 -14.37 -10.32 14.83
C ALA A 32 -15.06 -10.94 16.08
N LYS A 33 -16.27 -10.50 16.42
CA LYS A 33 -17.07 -11.07 17.53
C LYS A 33 -17.38 -12.55 17.38
N ARG A 34 -17.37 -13.08 16.14
CA ARG A 34 -17.60 -14.48 15.85
C ARG A 34 -16.32 -15.31 15.75
N GLY A 35 -15.16 -14.71 16.03
CA GLY A 35 -13.87 -15.36 15.92
C GLY A 35 -13.28 -15.35 14.51
N GLY A 36 -13.79 -14.48 13.65
CA GLY A 36 -13.33 -14.28 12.28
C GLY A 36 -14.42 -14.47 11.22
N GLY A 37 -14.08 -14.18 9.98
CA GLY A 37 -14.98 -14.37 8.85
C GLY A 37 -14.52 -13.64 7.60
N LYS A 38 -15.12 -14.03 6.48
CA LYS A 38 -14.93 -13.39 5.19
C LYS A 38 -15.94 -12.27 5.03
N ILE A 39 -15.45 -11.04 4.85
CA ILE A 39 -16.23 -9.85 4.57
C ILE A 39 -16.16 -9.60 3.07
N LEU A 40 -17.31 -9.65 2.43
CA LEU A 40 -17.45 -9.52 0.99
C LEU A 40 -17.84 -8.09 0.61
N PHE A 41 -17.10 -7.55 -0.34
CA PHE A 41 -17.36 -6.28 -0.99
C PHE A 41 -17.82 -6.54 -2.42
N PRO A 42 -19.13 -6.54 -2.69
CA PRO A 42 -19.64 -6.63 -4.05
C PRO A 42 -19.08 -5.51 -4.93
N TYR A 43 -18.88 -5.81 -6.20
CA TYR A 43 -18.43 -4.79 -7.13
C TYR A 43 -19.51 -3.71 -7.30
N THR A 44 -19.06 -2.46 -7.18
CA THR A 44 -19.84 -1.28 -7.52
C THR A 44 -19.02 -0.37 -8.41
N PRO A 45 -19.61 0.24 -9.45
CA PRO A 45 -18.85 1.02 -10.41
C PRO A 45 -18.26 2.32 -9.81
N THR A 46 -18.75 2.77 -8.66
CA THR A 46 -18.33 4.02 -8.00
C THR A 46 -17.53 3.81 -6.73
N GLY A 47 -17.50 2.60 -6.21
CA GLY A 47 -16.74 2.23 -5.00
C GLY A 47 -17.38 2.65 -3.68
N TYR A 48 -16.76 2.22 -2.59
CA TYR A 48 -17.17 2.50 -1.21
C TYR A 48 -16.42 3.72 -0.68
N ARG A 49 -17.17 4.75 -0.31
CA ARG A 49 -16.60 5.99 0.24
C ARG A 49 -16.35 5.85 1.73
N ILE A 50 -15.13 6.12 2.16
CA ILE A 50 -14.69 6.08 3.56
C ILE A 50 -14.41 7.53 3.99
N ALA A 51 -15.35 8.19 4.63
CA ALA A 51 -15.32 9.63 4.88
C ALA A 51 -15.33 10.04 6.34
N SER A 52 -15.65 9.14 7.25
CA SER A 52 -15.64 9.44 8.67
C SER A 52 -14.22 9.63 9.21
N PRO A 53 -14.04 10.50 10.22
CA PRO A 53 -12.77 10.66 10.89
C PRO A 53 -12.23 9.34 11.42
N ALA A 54 -10.92 9.25 11.42
CA ALA A 54 -10.23 8.06 11.88
C ALA A 54 -10.33 7.89 13.41
N ILE A 55 -10.27 6.64 13.83
CA ILE A 55 -10.17 6.25 15.24
C ILE A 55 -8.71 6.41 15.67
N GLU A 56 -8.46 7.16 16.73
CA GLU A 56 -7.10 7.43 17.22
C GLU A 56 -6.56 6.32 18.12
N GLU A 57 -7.43 5.69 18.91
CA GLU A 57 -7.06 4.72 19.93
C GLU A 57 -8.12 3.64 20.11
N ILE A 58 -7.68 2.40 20.31
CA ILE A 58 -8.52 1.28 20.73
C ILE A 58 -7.86 0.58 21.90
N ASP A 59 -8.59 0.46 23.04
CA ASP A 59 -8.13 -0.22 24.27
C ASP A 59 -6.78 0.32 24.77
N GLY A 60 -6.59 1.65 24.71
CA GLY A 60 -5.36 2.32 25.13
C GLY A 60 -4.18 2.16 24.15
N LYS A 61 -4.44 1.73 22.92
CA LYS A 61 -3.41 1.56 21.87
C LYS A 61 -3.66 2.47 20.70
N PRO A 62 -2.66 3.20 20.23
CA PRO A 62 -2.78 4.02 19.03
C PRO A 62 -3.14 3.17 17.80
N VAL A 63 -4.06 3.64 17.00
CA VAL A 63 -4.44 2.96 15.76
C VAL A 63 -4.48 3.88 14.57
N ARG A 64 -4.95 5.09 14.70
CA ARG A 64 -5.04 6.12 13.64
C ARG A 64 -5.55 5.59 12.31
N ALA A 65 -6.79 5.11 12.28
CA ALA A 65 -7.41 4.56 11.07
C ALA A 65 -8.90 4.86 10.99
N GLN A 66 -9.42 4.91 9.75
CA GLN A 66 -10.85 5.07 9.50
C GLN A 66 -11.60 3.75 9.66
N LEU A 67 -10.97 2.65 9.28
CA LEU A 67 -11.43 1.28 9.49
C LEU A 67 -10.41 0.52 10.32
N VAL A 68 -10.86 -0.21 11.31
CA VAL A 68 -9.98 -0.90 12.25
C VAL A 68 -10.29 -2.39 12.29
N ILE A 69 -9.26 -3.21 12.16
CA ILE A 69 -9.33 -4.64 12.45
C ILE A 69 -9.15 -4.79 13.97
N PRO A 70 -10.15 -5.26 14.71
CA PRO A 70 -10.08 -5.32 16.18
C PRO A 70 -8.95 -6.20 16.69
N ALA A 71 -8.47 -5.94 17.90
CA ALA A 71 -7.47 -6.75 18.55
C ALA A 71 -7.96 -8.17 18.81
N GLY A 72 -7.03 -9.13 18.76
CA GLY A 72 -7.29 -10.55 19.01
C GLY A 72 -6.92 -11.44 17.81
N ARG A 73 -7.10 -12.75 17.96
CA ARG A 73 -6.95 -13.71 16.85
C ARG A 73 -8.22 -13.63 15.99
N THR A 74 -8.17 -12.87 14.92
CA THR A 74 -9.39 -12.45 14.27
C THR A 74 -9.71 -13.15 12.98
N ASN A 75 -8.76 -13.80 12.32
CA ASN A 75 -9.00 -14.44 11.02
C ASN A 75 -9.97 -13.63 10.13
N ILE A 76 -9.69 -12.35 9.97
CA ILE A 76 -10.49 -11.42 9.18
C ILE A 76 -10.03 -11.48 7.73
N GLN A 77 -10.97 -11.72 6.82
CA GLN A 77 -10.73 -11.72 5.39
C GLN A 77 -11.57 -10.64 4.72
N LEU A 78 -10.93 -9.65 4.11
CA LEU A 78 -11.58 -8.61 3.31
C LEU A 78 -11.42 -8.99 1.84
N GLU A 79 -12.52 -9.20 1.12
CA GLU A 79 -12.48 -9.69 -0.25
C GLU A 79 -13.41 -8.93 -1.17
N GLY A 80 -12.83 -8.32 -2.21
CA GLY A 80 -13.57 -7.77 -3.33
C GLY A 80 -14.06 -8.85 -4.30
N GLU A 81 -15.09 -8.55 -5.05
CA GLU A 81 -15.73 -9.51 -5.95
C GLU A 81 -14.82 -9.94 -7.11
N MET A 82 -13.93 -9.06 -7.57
CA MET A 82 -13.07 -9.32 -8.72
C MET A 82 -11.62 -8.93 -8.45
N PRO A 83 -10.64 -9.72 -8.94
CA PRO A 83 -9.24 -9.34 -8.88
C PRO A 83 -8.99 -7.96 -9.49
N CYS A 84 -8.15 -7.17 -8.82
CA CYS A 84 -7.80 -5.85 -9.33
C CYS A 84 -7.05 -5.96 -10.65
N ARG A 85 -7.44 -5.14 -11.61
CA ARG A 85 -6.67 -4.92 -12.82
C ARG A 85 -5.55 -3.95 -12.50
N MET A 86 -4.36 -4.50 -12.37
CA MET A 86 -3.18 -3.72 -12.02
C MET A 86 -2.97 -2.55 -12.95
N LEU A 87 -2.80 -1.35 -12.42
CA LEU A 87 -2.43 -0.07 -13.03
C LEU A 87 -3.35 0.51 -14.11
N TYR A 88 -4.13 -0.30 -14.81
CA TYR A 88 -5.02 0.17 -15.87
C TYR A 88 -6.46 0.43 -15.38
N SER A 89 -6.66 0.53 -14.09
CA SER A 89 -7.92 1.04 -13.51
C SER A 89 -8.24 2.47 -13.94
N TYR A 90 -7.29 3.14 -14.58
CA TYR A 90 -7.38 4.50 -15.13
C TYR A 90 -8.34 4.71 -16.30
N GLN A 91 -8.97 3.70 -16.81
CA GLN A 91 -10.09 3.92 -17.71
C GLN A 91 -11.31 4.36 -16.90
N VAL A 92 -11.13 5.42 -16.17
CA VAL A 92 -12.21 6.16 -15.56
C VAL A 92 -13.12 6.63 -16.67
N ARG A 93 -14.29 6.05 -16.74
CA ARG A 93 -15.34 6.51 -17.65
C ARG A 93 -16.29 7.38 -16.84
N PRO A 94 -16.66 8.57 -17.33
CA PRO A 94 -17.74 9.32 -16.71
C PRO A 94 -19.00 8.46 -16.69
N LEU A 95 -19.77 8.51 -15.61
CA LEU A 95 -21.03 7.78 -15.43
C LEU A 95 -22.03 8.04 -16.56
N SER A 96 -21.91 9.18 -17.27
CA SER A 96 -22.69 9.44 -18.47
C SER A 96 -21.78 9.46 -19.69
N SER A 97 -21.99 8.54 -20.61
CA SER A 97 -21.31 8.48 -21.92
C SER A 97 -21.57 9.67 -22.85
N ALA A 98 -22.36 10.64 -22.40
CA ALA A 98 -22.90 11.70 -23.25
C ALA A 98 -21.99 12.90 -23.45
N LYS A 99 -20.89 13.04 -22.70
CA LYS A 99 -20.01 14.23 -22.83
C LYS A 99 -18.57 13.82 -23.07
N LYS A 100 -18.10 13.95 -24.30
CA LYS A 100 -16.69 13.73 -24.70
C LYS A 100 -15.65 14.58 -23.95
N ASN A 101 -16.08 15.62 -23.25
CA ASN A 101 -15.21 16.59 -22.54
C ASN A 101 -15.58 16.72 -21.05
N TYR A 102 -16.14 15.68 -20.44
CA TYR A 102 -16.46 15.72 -19.02
C TYR A 102 -15.18 15.46 -18.21
N THR A 103 -14.78 16.45 -17.43
CA THR A 103 -13.79 16.26 -16.36
C THR A 103 -14.58 16.05 -15.08
N PRO A 104 -14.52 14.87 -14.45
CA PRO A 104 -15.22 14.63 -13.20
C PRO A 104 -14.74 15.62 -12.14
N THR A 105 -15.67 16.25 -11.45
CA THR A 105 -15.37 17.18 -10.37
C THR A 105 -15.14 16.49 -9.05
N LYS A 106 -15.67 15.26 -8.90
CA LYS A 106 -15.56 14.44 -7.70
C LYS A 106 -15.18 13.01 -8.06
N PHE A 107 -14.30 12.44 -7.27
CA PHE A 107 -13.81 11.07 -7.49
C PHE A 107 -14.94 10.03 -7.50
N GLY A 108 -15.89 10.09 -6.57
CA GLY A 108 -17.04 9.17 -6.50
C GLY A 108 -18.04 9.27 -7.67
N GLU A 109 -17.88 10.26 -8.57
CA GLU A 109 -18.68 10.37 -9.80
C GLU A 109 -18.09 9.58 -10.97
N MET A 110 -16.99 8.87 -10.74
CA MET A 110 -16.24 8.14 -11.76
C MET A 110 -16.57 6.65 -11.71
N GLN A 111 -16.59 5.98 -12.87
CA GLN A 111 -16.68 4.52 -12.91
C GLN A 111 -15.30 3.88 -12.83
N HIS A 112 -15.16 2.90 -11.97
CA HIS A 112 -13.95 2.12 -11.78
C HIS A 112 -14.16 0.66 -12.21
N ASN A 113 -13.07 -0.02 -12.49
CA ASN A 113 -13.12 -1.43 -12.92
C ASN A 113 -12.85 -2.40 -11.76
N ASN A 114 -12.44 -1.89 -10.61
CA ASN A 114 -12.07 -2.68 -9.44
C ASN A 114 -13.07 -2.47 -8.31
N THR A 115 -13.17 -3.44 -7.42
CA THR A 115 -13.87 -3.24 -6.14
C THR A 115 -13.00 -2.32 -5.27
N MET A 116 -13.50 -1.13 -4.99
CA MET A 116 -12.69 -0.04 -4.47
C MET A 116 -13.23 0.54 -3.17
N LEU A 117 -12.31 0.77 -2.21
CA LEU A 117 -12.51 1.61 -1.05
C LEU A 117 -11.70 2.89 -1.25
N PHE A 118 -12.33 4.04 -1.17
CA PHE A 118 -11.62 5.31 -1.29
C PHE A 118 -11.96 6.26 -0.15
N SER A 119 -10.95 6.99 0.30
CA SER A 119 -11.12 8.06 1.27
C SER A 119 -11.07 9.42 0.59
N ASP A 120 -11.94 10.32 0.97
CA ASP A 120 -11.84 11.75 0.69
C ASP A 120 -11.64 12.58 1.98
N TRP A 121 -11.40 11.90 3.09
CA TRP A 121 -11.03 12.52 4.35
C TRP A 121 -9.53 12.85 4.35
N GLU A 122 -9.20 14.12 4.51
CA GLU A 122 -7.81 14.55 4.63
C GLU A 122 -7.38 14.43 6.09
N ALA A 123 -6.39 13.57 6.34
CA ALA A 123 -5.82 13.42 7.67
C ALA A 123 -5.15 14.72 8.14
N PRO A 124 -5.25 15.05 9.44
CA PRO A 124 -4.51 16.18 9.99
C PRO A 124 -3.00 16.03 9.76
N GLU A 125 -2.33 17.16 9.53
CA GLU A 125 -0.89 17.18 9.39
C GLU A 125 -0.23 16.70 10.68
N GLU A 126 0.61 15.70 10.58
CA GLU A 126 1.39 15.17 11.67
C GLU A 126 2.83 15.68 11.55
N HIS A 127 3.38 16.19 12.63
CA HIS A 127 4.75 16.71 12.66
C HIS A 127 5.72 15.80 13.41
N ASP A 128 5.22 14.77 14.05
CA ASP A 128 6.04 13.76 14.71
C ASP A 128 6.37 12.63 13.72
N PRO A 129 7.60 12.54 13.23
CA PRO A 129 7.99 11.51 12.27
C PRO A 129 7.97 10.08 12.84
N THR A 130 7.92 9.95 14.17
CA THR A 130 7.83 8.64 14.85
C THR A 130 6.38 8.20 15.05
N ALA A 131 5.43 9.12 14.88
CA ALA A 131 4.02 8.81 15.03
C ALA A 131 3.54 7.90 13.88
N ARG A 132 2.72 6.93 14.24
CA ARG A 132 2.09 6.07 13.26
C ARG A 132 1.21 6.89 12.31
N PRO A 133 1.40 6.81 10.99
CA PRO A 133 0.59 7.59 10.05
C PRO A 133 -0.87 7.12 10.06
N TRP A 134 -1.78 8.03 9.76
CA TRP A 134 -3.18 7.71 9.51
C TRP A 134 -3.33 6.73 8.34
N ALA A 135 -4.38 5.91 8.34
CA ALA A 135 -4.66 4.96 7.27
C ALA A 135 -6.17 4.80 7.01
N ILE A 136 -6.54 4.34 5.82
CA ILE A 136 -7.92 3.89 5.58
C ILE A 136 -8.22 2.67 6.44
N LEU A 137 -7.32 1.68 6.43
CA LEU A 137 -7.46 0.46 7.21
C LEU A 137 -6.20 0.21 8.03
N ALA A 138 -6.36 -0.04 9.32
CA ALA A 138 -5.24 -0.47 10.15
C ALA A 138 -5.68 -1.48 11.23
N ALA A 139 -4.68 -2.10 11.84
CA ALA A 139 -4.83 -2.83 13.09
C ALA A 139 -4.22 -2.04 14.24
N PRO A 140 -4.70 -2.18 15.49
CA PRO A 140 -4.05 -1.64 16.65
C PRO A 140 -2.61 -2.10 16.75
N GLU A 141 -1.74 -1.28 17.33
CA GLU A 141 -0.36 -1.70 17.53
C GLU A 141 -0.28 -3.00 18.32
N GLY A 142 0.34 -3.99 17.70
CA GLY A 142 0.66 -5.24 18.36
C GLY A 142 1.69 -5.00 19.46
N THR A 143 1.56 -5.66 20.60
CA THR A 143 2.66 -5.73 21.55
C THR A 143 3.73 -6.66 20.98
N SER A 144 4.96 -6.14 20.86
CA SER A 144 6.15 -6.91 20.46
C SER A 144 6.27 -8.26 21.18
N LEU A 145 7.01 -9.15 20.57
CA LEU A 145 7.80 -10.32 21.04
C LEU A 145 7.42 -11.04 22.35
N LYS A 146 6.88 -10.39 23.34
CA LYS A 146 6.63 -11.02 24.65
C LYS A 146 5.26 -11.68 24.78
N GLY A 147 4.75 -12.20 23.68
CA GLY A 147 3.78 -13.29 23.75
C GLY A 147 2.32 -12.98 23.47
N LYS A 148 1.93 -11.80 23.01
CA LYS A 148 0.54 -11.56 22.60
C LYS A 148 0.50 -10.69 21.35
N PHE A 149 0.40 -11.31 20.19
CA PHE A 149 -0.03 -10.58 19.00
C PHE A 149 -1.44 -10.06 19.24
N SER A 150 -1.63 -8.75 19.07
CA SER A 150 -2.97 -8.17 19.22
C SER A 150 -3.86 -8.54 18.05
N VAL A 151 -3.27 -8.72 16.85
CA VAL A 151 -3.99 -9.10 15.63
C VAL A 151 -3.18 -10.13 14.87
N SER A 152 -3.85 -11.13 14.33
CA SER A 152 -3.25 -12.14 13.45
C SER A 152 -4.26 -12.70 12.47
N GLN A 153 -3.76 -13.31 11.38
CA GLN A 153 -4.59 -13.93 10.35
C GLN A 153 -5.51 -12.92 9.67
N VAL A 154 -4.90 -11.92 9.05
CA VAL A 154 -5.60 -10.93 8.22
C VAL A 154 -5.37 -11.25 6.75
N SER A 155 -6.43 -11.29 5.97
CA SER A 155 -6.35 -11.45 4.53
C SER A 155 -7.06 -10.30 3.82
N ILE A 156 -6.40 -9.77 2.77
CA ILE A 156 -6.97 -8.76 1.88
C ILE A 156 -6.81 -9.28 0.45
N ALA A 157 -7.91 -9.37 -0.28
CA ALA A 157 -7.87 -9.83 -1.65
C ALA A 157 -8.81 -9.03 -2.56
N ASN A 158 -8.39 -8.81 -3.79
CA ASN A 158 -9.25 -8.23 -4.84
C ASN A 158 -9.78 -6.81 -4.51
N LEU A 159 -9.04 -6.04 -3.74
CA LEU A 159 -9.46 -4.70 -3.30
C LEU A 159 -8.48 -3.62 -3.77
N GLU A 160 -9.05 -2.53 -4.21
CA GLU A 160 -8.32 -1.30 -4.48
C GLU A 160 -8.57 -0.31 -3.34
N PHE A 161 -7.47 0.20 -2.74
CA PHE A 161 -7.52 1.25 -1.74
C PHE A 161 -7.01 2.55 -2.34
N ARG A 162 -7.78 3.63 -2.18
CA ARG A 162 -7.38 4.95 -2.66
C ARG A 162 -7.41 5.99 -1.56
N VAL A 163 -6.36 6.79 -1.51
CA VAL A 163 -6.20 7.85 -0.52
C VAL A 163 -6.20 9.23 -1.17
N PRO A 164 -6.62 10.27 -0.44
CA PRO A 164 -6.59 11.62 -0.94
C PRO A 164 -5.16 12.15 -1.06
N LEU A 165 -4.97 13.00 -2.06
CA LEU A 165 -3.77 13.78 -2.27
C LEU A 165 -4.01 15.22 -1.80
N ASP A 166 -3.18 15.74 -0.92
CA ASP A 166 -3.13 17.18 -0.68
C ASP A 166 -2.57 17.88 -1.92
N LYS A 167 -3.43 18.57 -2.66
CA LYS A 167 -3.07 19.25 -3.91
C LYS A 167 -2.10 20.40 -3.72
N LYS A 168 -2.06 21.01 -2.55
CA LYS A 168 -1.16 22.13 -2.26
C LYS A 168 0.24 21.63 -1.92
N LYS A 169 0.31 20.52 -1.20
CA LYS A 169 1.54 19.91 -0.73
C LYS A 169 2.02 18.79 -1.64
N MET A 170 1.15 18.31 -2.54
CA MET A 170 1.43 17.26 -3.53
C MET A 170 1.88 15.93 -2.92
N TYR A 171 1.25 15.52 -1.82
CA TYR A 171 1.51 14.21 -1.21
C TYR A 171 0.23 13.56 -0.66
N PRO A 172 0.19 12.21 -0.52
CA PRO A 172 -0.90 11.53 0.15
C PRO A 172 -0.97 11.96 1.61
N THR A 173 -2.19 12.19 2.11
CA THR A 173 -2.40 12.65 3.48
C THR A 173 -2.42 11.50 4.48
N GLN A 174 -2.56 10.26 4.02
CA GLN A 174 -2.62 9.06 4.83
C GLN A 174 -2.12 7.84 4.06
N SER A 175 -1.81 6.77 4.76
CA SER A 175 -1.54 5.46 4.18
C SER A 175 -2.83 4.79 3.70
N ALA A 176 -2.71 3.85 2.76
CA ALA A 176 -3.88 3.06 2.37
C ALA A 176 -4.15 1.96 3.42
N VAL A 177 -3.17 1.11 3.70
CA VAL A 177 -3.30 0.02 4.66
C VAL A 177 -2.07 -0.05 5.56
N ASN A 178 -2.29 -0.09 6.87
CA ASN A 178 -1.24 -0.25 7.86
C ASN A 178 -1.48 -1.48 8.75
N LEU A 179 -0.79 -2.56 8.45
CA LEU A 179 -0.81 -3.82 9.19
C LEU A 179 0.51 -4.05 9.95
N GLN A 180 1.12 -2.97 10.45
CA GLN A 180 2.31 -3.04 11.28
C GLN A 180 2.08 -3.95 12.50
N ASN A 181 3.05 -4.83 12.79
CA ASN A 181 2.98 -5.80 13.89
C ASN A 181 1.81 -6.79 13.82
N VAL A 182 1.26 -7.05 12.64
CA VAL A 182 0.27 -8.10 12.39
C VAL A 182 0.98 -9.31 11.80
N SER A 183 0.75 -10.47 12.35
CA SER A 183 1.29 -11.74 11.85
C SER A 183 0.29 -12.49 10.98
N HIS A 184 0.79 -13.36 10.10
CA HIS A 184 -0.03 -14.18 9.20
C HIS A 184 -0.93 -13.30 8.29
N VAL A 185 -0.32 -12.29 7.68
CA VAL A 185 -1.00 -11.41 6.73
C VAL A 185 -0.89 -11.98 5.33
N HIS A 186 -2.01 -12.02 4.63
CA HIS A 186 -2.05 -12.44 3.25
C HIS A 186 -2.73 -11.37 2.39
N VAL A 187 -1.98 -10.74 1.50
CA VAL A 187 -2.50 -9.73 0.57
C VAL A 187 -2.32 -10.20 -0.86
N SER A 188 -3.41 -10.24 -1.62
CA SER A 188 -3.34 -10.68 -3.03
C SER A 188 -4.26 -9.88 -3.94
N ASP A 189 -3.87 -9.82 -5.21
CA ASP A 189 -4.67 -9.24 -6.29
C ASP A 189 -5.26 -7.86 -5.94
N SER A 190 -4.49 -7.05 -5.24
CA SER A 190 -4.92 -5.78 -4.65
C SER A 190 -4.00 -4.63 -5.05
N GLN A 191 -4.52 -3.41 -5.01
CA GLN A 191 -3.72 -2.24 -5.31
C GLN A 191 -3.99 -1.07 -4.37
N PHE A 192 -2.97 -0.22 -4.22
CA PHE A 192 -2.93 0.92 -3.32
C PHE A 192 -2.54 2.16 -4.12
N CYS A 193 -3.44 3.12 -4.23
CA CYS A 193 -3.30 4.25 -5.15
C CYS A 193 -3.77 5.56 -4.54
N LEU A 194 -3.54 6.64 -5.26
CA LEU A 194 -4.14 7.94 -4.97
C LEU A 194 -5.50 8.08 -5.63
N ASN A 195 -6.37 8.93 -5.07
CA ASN A 195 -7.66 9.31 -5.66
C ASN A 195 -7.49 9.98 -7.01
N GLU A 196 -6.40 10.69 -7.21
CA GLU A 196 -6.15 11.44 -8.41
C GLU A 196 -5.12 10.74 -9.28
N GLN A 197 -5.34 10.83 -10.58
CA GLN A 197 -4.31 10.51 -11.54
C GLN A 197 -3.27 11.65 -11.51
N VAL A 198 -2.22 11.45 -10.75
CA VAL A 198 -1.09 12.36 -10.78
C VAL A 198 -0.26 11.98 -11.99
N GLY A 199 -0.14 12.90 -12.92
CA GLY A 199 0.73 12.69 -14.09
C GLY A 199 2.16 12.41 -13.61
N ASP A 200 2.88 11.62 -14.37
CA ASP A 200 4.24 11.10 -14.08
C ASP A 200 5.28 12.17 -13.66
N THR A 201 4.92 13.45 -13.77
CA THR A 201 5.86 14.57 -13.61
C THR A 201 5.94 15.16 -12.22
N VAL A 202 4.99 14.85 -11.33
CA VAL A 202 4.78 15.68 -10.14
C VAL A 202 5.25 15.00 -8.86
N LEU A 203 5.05 13.69 -8.72
CA LEU A 203 5.24 12.99 -7.46
C LEU A 203 6.71 12.86 -7.01
N GLY A 204 7.64 12.70 -7.93
CA GLY A 204 9.02 12.37 -7.58
C GLY A 204 9.84 13.47 -6.91
N LYS A 205 9.40 14.74 -6.96
CA LYS A 205 10.19 15.87 -6.42
C LYS A 205 9.67 16.43 -5.11
N GLU A 206 8.39 16.29 -4.83
CA GLU A 206 7.72 17.00 -3.73
C GLU A 206 7.28 16.09 -2.60
N LEU A 207 7.21 14.77 -2.84
CA LEU A 207 6.94 13.79 -1.78
C LEU A 207 7.99 13.78 -0.65
N GLN A 208 9.15 14.34 -0.90
CA GLN A 208 10.30 14.36 0.02
C GLN A 208 10.08 15.18 1.30
N LYS A 209 9.00 15.92 1.41
CA LYS A 209 8.78 16.86 2.53
C LYS A 209 7.68 16.46 3.49
N ASN A 210 7.00 15.35 3.24
CA ASN A 210 5.95 14.90 4.15
C ASN A 210 6.54 14.20 5.38
N PRO A 211 6.45 14.78 6.57
CA PRO A 211 6.94 14.15 7.80
C PRO A 211 6.15 12.89 8.18
N CYS A 212 4.94 12.74 7.65
CA CYS A 212 4.02 11.66 8.07
C CYS A 212 4.28 10.30 7.44
N HIS A 213 5.26 10.17 6.57
CA HIS A 213 5.65 8.91 5.94
C HIS A 213 4.48 8.02 5.42
N PRO A 214 3.50 8.56 4.68
CA PRO A 214 2.37 7.75 4.20
C PRO A 214 2.84 6.66 3.25
N ALA A 215 2.29 5.47 3.41
CA ALA A 215 2.64 4.29 2.65
C ALA A 215 1.43 3.65 1.97
N GLY A 216 1.66 2.94 0.87
CA GLY A 216 0.61 2.16 0.24
C GLY A 216 0.21 0.98 1.12
N LEU A 217 1.16 0.12 1.44
CA LEU A 217 0.95 -1.01 2.33
C LEU A 217 2.12 -1.14 3.31
N VAL A 218 1.80 -1.18 4.60
CA VAL A 218 2.76 -1.45 5.66
C VAL A 218 2.51 -2.84 6.22
N MET A 219 3.53 -3.69 6.13
CA MET A 219 3.59 -5.03 6.70
C MET A 219 4.93 -5.22 7.41
N SER A 220 5.34 -4.20 8.14
CA SER A 220 6.58 -4.19 8.92
C SER A 220 6.29 -4.52 10.37
N GLY A 221 7.29 -4.98 11.08
CA GLY A 221 7.18 -5.25 12.51
C GLY A 221 8.18 -6.30 12.97
N ASP A 222 8.33 -6.35 14.27
CA ASP A 222 9.10 -7.37 14.94
C ASP A 222 8.19 -8.59 15.14
N GLN A 223 8.59 -9.72 14.60
CA GLN A 223 7.86 -11.01 14.66
C GLN A 223 6.47 -11.02 13.99
N ASN A 224 6.34 -10.41 12.85
CA ASN A 224 5.18 -10.58 12.00
C ASN A 224 5.40 -11.74 10.99
N ASP A 225 5.44 -12.95 11.52
CA ASP A 225 5.69 -14.18 10.77
C ASP A 225 4.65 -14.50 9.71
N ASN A 226 5.09 -15.25 8.69
CA ASN A 226 4.24 -15.85 7.67
C ASN A 226 3.41 -14.84 6.86
N ASN A 227 4.02 -13.76 6.47
CA ASN A 227 3.38 -12.76 5.64
C ASN A 227 3.56 -13.08 4.15
N VAL A 228 2.48 -12.99 3.39
CA VAL A 228 2.47 -13.25 1.95
C VAL A 228 1.86 -12.08 1.20
N ILE A 229 2.56 -11.63 0.16
CA ILE A 229 2.02 -10.63 -0.79
C ILE A 229 2.12 -11.21 -2.19
N ARG A 230 1.03 -11.23 -2.93
CA ARG A 230 1.02 -11.74 -4.28
C ARG A 230 0.23 -10.85 -5.22
N ASN A 231 0.80 -10.57 -6.40
CA ASN A 231 0.13 -9.84 -7.46
C ASN A 231 -0.48 -8.52 -6.95
N CYS A 232 0.34 -7.67 -6.33
CA CYS A 232 -0.08 -6.39 -5.76
C CYS A 232 0.63 -5.21 -6.40
N ALA A 233 -0.08 -4.08 -6.50
CA ALA A 233 0.46 -2.86 -7.05
C ALA A 233 0.35 -1.69 -6.08
N VAL A 234 1.31 -0.76 -6.17
CA VAL A 234 1.27 0.50 -5.42
C VAL A 234 1.64 1.67 -6.32
N GLN A 235 0.98 2.80 -6.13
CA GLN A 235 1.26 4.00 -6.90
C GLN A 235 1.08 5.28 -6.10
N GLY A 236 2.08 6.16 -6.20
CA GLY A 236 1.95 7.55 -5.78
C GLY A 236 2.22 7.82 -4.31
N PHE A 237 2.85 6.91 -3.59
CA PHE A 237 3.19 7.11 -2.19
C PHE A 237 4.65 7.52 -1.99
N ARG A 238 4.94 8.12 -0.83
CA ARG A 238 6.32 8.25 -0.40
C ARG A 238 6.94 6.86 -0.27
N TYR A 239 6.33 5.98 0.50
CA TYR A 239 6.73 4.57 0.61
C TYR A 239 5.66 3.70 -0.05
N GLY A 240 6.03 2.92 -1.05
CA GLY A 240 5.09 2.02 -1.71
C GLY A 240 4.72 0.85 -0.80
N PHE A 241 5.59 -0.13 -0.70
CA PHE A 241 5.49 -1.23 0.24
C PHE A 241 6.55 -1.07 1.33
N VAL A 242 6.14 -1.09 2.60
CA VAL A 242 7.03 -1.15 3.75
C VAL A 242 6.96 -2.55 4.33
N LEU A 243 8.05 -3.31 4.20
CA LEU A 243 8.08 -4.73 4.51
C LEU A 243 8.97 -5.01 5.71
N GLY A 244 8.58 -6.00 6.49
CA GLY A 244 9.29 -6.49 7.66
C GLY A 244 9.89 -7.88 7.44
N GLU A 245 9.98 -8.65 8.51
CA GLU A 245 10.55 -9.98 8.51
C GLU A 245 9.60 -11.06 7.97
N HIS A 246 10.16 -12.18 7.53
CA HIS A 246 9.44 -13.38 7.10
C HIS A 246 8.36 -13.12 6.05
N VAL A 247 8.62 -12.17 5.13
CA VAL A 247 7.72 -11.86 4.03
C VAL A 247 8.09 -12.68 2.79
N VAL A 248 7.13 -13.36 2.22
CA VAL A 248 7.23 -13.93 0.88
C VAL A 248 6.36 -13.11 -0.07
N ALA A 249 7.00 -12.44 -1.02
CA ALA A 249 6.30 -11.64 -2.01
C ALA A 249 6.52 -12.17 -3.43
N ASP A 250 5.49 -12.11 -4.24
CA ASP A 250 5.53 -12.50 -5.64
C ASP A 250 4.74 -11.53 -6.51
N TYR A 251 5.38 -11.04 -7.57
CA TYR A 251 4.85 -10.08 -8.52
C TYR A 251 4.34 -8.79 -7.85
N LEU A 252 5.28 -7.95 -7.44
CA LEU A 252 5.00 -6.60 -6.96
C LEU A 252 5.22 -5.58 -8.06
N TYR A 253 4.25 -4.69 -8.23
CA TYR A 253 4.37 -3.56 -9.12
C TYR A 253 4.44 -2.25 -8.34
N VAL A 254 5.51 -1.47 -8.56
CA VAL A 254 5.74 -0.19 -7.89
C VAL A 254 5.86 0.94 -8.90
N HIS A 255 5.06 1.97 -8.75
CA HIS A 255 4.96 3.04 -9.72
C HIS A 255 4.84 4.42 -9.06
N ASN A 256 5.62 5.39 -9.52
CA ASN A 256 5.56 6.78 -9.05
C ASN A 256 5.69 6.93 -7.53
N CYS A 257 6.49 6.10 -6.88
CA CYS A 257 6.81 6.22 -5.46
C CYS A 257 8.15 6.93 -5.27
N GLU A 258 8.33 7.60 -4.14
CA GLU A 258 9.67 8.06 -3.75
C GLU A 258 10.55 6.85 -3.46
N GLU A 259 10.08 5.93 -2.61
CA GLU A 259 10.68 4.63 -2.36
C GLU A 259 9.66 3.53 -2.65
N GLY A 260 9.91 2.71 -3.68
CA GLY A 260 8.97 1.70 -4.14
C GLY A 260 8.77 0.58 -3.12
N ILE A 261 9.86 -0.03 -2.66
CA ILE A 261 9.87 -1.06 -1.62
C ILE A 261 10.95 -0.71 -0.61
N THR A 262 10.53 -0.54 0.64
CA THR A 262 11.41 -0.23 1.76
C THR A 262 11.42 -1.37 2.75
N PHE A 263 12.61 -1.87 3.07
CA PHE A 263 12.80 -2.90 4.07
C PHE A 263 13.22 -2.27 5.38
N HIS A 264 12.54 -2.66 6.43
CA HIS A 264 12.92 -2.28 7.78
C HIS A 264 14.11 -3.07 8.28
N ASP A 265 14.76 -2.55 9.30
CA ASP A 265 15.94 -3.16 9.91
C ASP A 265 15.74 -4.60 10.42
N CYS A 266 14.50 -5.03 10.68
CA CYS A 266 14.18 -6.41 11.05
C CYS A 266 13.81 -7.31 9.86
N SER A 267 13.99 -6.89 8.63
CA SER A 267 13.56 -7.64 7.44
C SER A 267 14.51 -8.81 7.15
N HIS A 268 14.53 -9.81 7.99
CA HIS A 268 15.33 -11.02 7.74
C HIS A 268 14.46 -12.16 7.20
N LEU A 269 15.10 -13.13 6.54
CA LEU A 269 14.46 -14.31 5.92
C LEU A 269 13.29 -13.96 4.97
N SER A 270 13.31 -12.76 4.41
CA SER A 270 12.30 -12.33 3.45
C SER A 270 12.74 -12.61 2.02
N VAL A 271 11.79 -12.96 1.16
CA VAL A 271 12.02 -13.26 -0.26
C VAL A 271 11.02 -12.52 -1.12
N ILE A 272 11.51 -11.78 -2.12
CA ILE A 272 10.68 -11.17 -3.16
C ILE A 272 11.06 -11.77 -4.51
N ASN A 273 10.16 -12.50 -5.14
CA ASN A 273 10.46 -13.20 -6.38
C ASN A 273 10.55 -12.30 -7.59
N HIS A 274 9.53 -11.45 -7.80
CA HIS A 274 9.45 -10.59 -8.97
C HIS A 274 8.99 -9.17 -8.60
N ILE A 275 9.71 -8.20 -9.12
CA ILE A 275 9.37 -6.78 -9.00
C ILE A 275 9.34 -6.17 -10.38
N VAL A 276 8.29 -5.42 -10.67
CA VAL A 276 8.20 -4.52 -11.83
C VAL A 276 8.12 -3.09 -11.31
N ALA A 277 9.02 -2.23 -11.76
CA ALA A 277 9.12 -0.88 -11.26
C ALA A 277 9.12 0.15 -12.38
N GLN A 278 8.34 1.22 -12.22
CA GLN A 278 8.32 2.34 -13.16
C GLN A 278 8.28 3.68 -12.42
N HIS A 279 9.06 4.64 -12.90
CA HIS A 279 9.01 6.04 -12.44
C HIS A 279 9.19 6.28 -10.94
N ASN A 280 9.93 5.42 -10.24
CA ASN A 280 10.25 5.64 -8.84
C ASN A 280 11.55 6.44 -8.68
N THR A 281 11.71 7.14 -7.55
CA THR A 281 12.98 7.81 -7.20
C THR A 281 14.00 6.79 -6.70
N VAL A 282 13.56 5.90 -5.80
CA VAL A 282 14.31 4.73 -5.35
C VAL A 282 13.40 3.51 -5.52
N ILE A 283 13.90 2.40 -6.06
CA ILE A 283 13.07 1.20 -6.24
C ILE A 283 13.13 0.31 -5.01
N LEU A 284 14.34 -0.04 -4.58
CA LEU A 284 14.59 -0.85 -3.39
C LEU A 284 15.42 -0.05 -2.41
N SER A 285 14.99 0.03 -1.17
CA SER A 285 15.76 0.67 -0.10
C SER A 285 15.77 -0.18 1.17
N THR A 286 16.85 -0.04 1.94
CA THR A 286 16.84 -0.38 3.35
C THR A 286 16.67 0.90 4.15
N ALA A 287 15.71 0.93 5.05
CA ALA A 287 15.41 2.12 5.82
C ALA A 287 16.63 2.58 6.63
N THR A 288 17.07 3.81 6.38
CA THR A 288 18.15 4.45 7.14
C THR A 288 17.62 5.26 8.32
N GLU A 289 16.32 5.53 8.33
CA GLU A 289 15.61 6.25 9.38
C GLU A 289 14.66 5.31 10.11
N ASP A 290 14.38 5.61 11.36
CA ASP A 290 13.35 4.91 12.12
C ASP A 290 11.97 5.35 11.61
N ILE A 291 11.46 4.59 10.63
CA ILE A 291 10.13 4.81 10.09
C ILE A 291 9.15 4.02 10.98
N PHE A 292 8.17 4.70 11.54
CA PHE A 292 7.13 4.07 12.38
C PHE A 292 7.59 3.48 13.72
N GLY A 293 8.69 3.95 14.29
CA GLY A 293 9.15 3.49 15.62
C GLY A 293 9.60 2.02 15.65
N MET A 294 10.15 1.53 14.54
CA MET A 294 10.56 0.12 14.45
C MET A 294 11.98 -0.11 14.99
N PRO A 295 12.20 -1.17 15.76
CA PRO A 295 13.52 -1.47 16.28
C PRO A 295 14.50 -1.83 15.14
N LYS A 296 15.77 -1.46 15.32
CA LYS A 296 16.84 -1.91 14.45
C LYS A 296 17.13 -3.39 14.67
N GLY A 297 17.27 -4.13 13.60
CA GLY A 297 17.55 -5.55 13.62
C GLY A 297 18.30 -6.02 12.37
N PRO A 298 18.62 -7.31 12.27
CA PRO A 298 19.28 -7.84 11.08
C PRO A 298 18.34 -7.75 9.88
N CYS A 299 18.86 -7.29 8.77
CA CYS A 299 18.16 -7.30 7.49
C CYS A 299 18.87 -8.25 6.53
N ASN A 300 18.15 -9.19 5.98
CA ASN A 300 18.66 -10.12 4.96
C ASN A 300 17.51 -10.51 4.04
N VAL A 301 17.41 -9.88 2.89
CA VAL A 301 16.31 -10.04 1.96
C VAL A 301 16.84 -10.53 0.61
N LYS A 302 16.25 -11.63 0.13
CA LYS A 302 16.53 -12.14 -1.20
C LYS A 302 15.56 -11.56 -2.22
N VAL A 303 16.10 -10.89 -3.22
CA VAL A 303 15.35 -10.42 -4.39
C VAL A 303 15.62 -11.36 -5.57
N GLY A 304 14.57 -11.98 -6.11
CA GLY A 304 14.69 -12.87 -7.26
C GLY A 304 14.97 -12.08 -8.53
N THR A 305 14.02 -11.28 -8.97
CA THR A 305 14.15 -10.49 -10.21
C THR A 305 13.54 -9.10 -10.02
N LEU A 306 14.31 -8.08 -10.34
CA LEU A 306 13.83 -6.72 -10.47
C LEU A 306 13.89 -6.31 -11.95
N ASN A 307 12.71 -6.12 -12.54
CA ASN A 307 12.57 -5.49 -13.84
C ASN A 307 12.14 -4.03 -13.62
N PHE A 308 12.87 -3.10 -14.21
CA PHE A 308 12.46 -1.73 -14.12
C PHE A 308 12.56 -0.99 -15.44
N GLU A 309 11.65 -0.08 -15.61
CA GLU A 309 11.57 0.81 -16.75
C GLU A 309 11.85 2.24 -16.28
N CYS A 310 12.93 2.80 -16.80
CA CYS A 310 13.23 4.22 -16.64
C CYS A 310 12.65 4.95 -17.84
N GLY A 311 11.51 5.59 -17.65
CA GLY A 311 10.89 6.40 -18.70
C GLY A 311 11.73 7.65 -19.00
N THR A 312 12.46 7.65 -20.11
CA THR A 312 13.27 8.80 -20.52
C THR A 312 12.99 9.27 -21.95
N GLY A 313 12.15 8.55 -22.68
CA GLY A 313 12.09 8.75 -24.14
C GLY A 313 11.28 9.95 -24.60
N LEU A 314 10.22 10.32 -23.96
CA LEU A 314 9.31 11.35 -24.44
C LEU A 314 9.20 12.58 -23.50
N LEU A 315 9.61 12.46 -22.26
CA LEU A 315 9.49 13.54 -21.30
C LEU A 315 10.73 13.57 -20.39
N PRO A 316 11.78 14.32 -20.72
CA PRO A 316 13.06 14.34 -20.00
C PRO A 316 12.98 14.84 -18.55
N LYS A 317 11.79 15.14 -18.06
CA LYS A 317 11.55 15.60 -16.68
C LYS A 317 10.91 14.55 -15.78
N ILE A 318 10.55 13.38 -16.29
CA ILE A 318 9.67 12.43 -15.59
C ILE A 318 10.43 11.35 -14.81
N SER A 319 11.56 10.91 -15.28
CA SER A 319 12.29 9.84 -14.64
C SER A 319 13.45 10.40 -13.84
N GLN A 320 13.27 10.52 -12.56
CA GLN A 320 14.36 10.85 -11.64
C GLN A 320 14.70 9.63 -10.77
N LEU A 321 14.92 8.49 -11.43
CA LEU A 321 15.50 7.36 -10.72
C LEU A 321 16.84 7.81 -10.15
N LYS A 322 16.89 7.94 -8.83
CA LYS A 322 18.10 8.27 -8.11
C LYS A 322 18.89 6.99 -7.82
N TYR A 323 18.19 5.96 -7.37
CA TYR A 323 18.78 4.66 -7.10
C TYR A 323 17.80 3.54 -7.47
N ALA A 324 18.27 2.51 -8.15
CA ALA A 324 17.55 1.26 -8.28
C ALA A 324 17.64 0.44 -6.97
N VAL A 325 18.80 0.51 -6.31
CA VAL A 325 19.02 -0.07 -4.98
C VAL A 325 19.73 0.98 -4.13
N TYR A 326 19.20 1.23 -2.94
CA TYR A 326 19.82 2.02 -1.90
C TYR A 326 19.92 1.18 -0.63
N ASP A 327 21.03 0.53 -0.46
CA ASP A 327 21.33 -0.38 0.66
C ASP A 327 22.78 -0.20 1.13
N PRO A 328 23.08 0.90 1.84
CA PRO A 328 24.45 1.25 2.20
C PRO A 328 25.17 0.22 3.06
N GLU A 329 24.45 -0.72 3.65
CA GLU A 329 25.02 -1.78 4.49
C GLU A 329 25.10 -3.15 3.77
N ASN A 330 24.78 -3.22 2.46
CA ASN A 330 24.80 -4.46 1.68
C ASN A 330 23.97 -5.63 2.26
N ARG A 331 22.79 -5.33 2.73
CA ARG A 331 21.90 -6.30 3.38
C ARG A 331 20.99 -7.05 2.41
N LEU A 332 20.79 -6.47 1.21
CA LEU A 332 19.98 -7.07 0.14
C LEU A 332 20.88 -7.88 -0.81
N HIS A 333 20.32 -8.94 -1.37
CA HIS A 333 21.00 -9.75 -2.38
C HIS A 333 20.03 -10.33 -3.39
N GLY A 334 20.51 -10.69 -4.56
CA GLY A 334 19.64 -11.30 -5.57
C GLY A 334 20.07 -11.04 -6.99
N SER A 335 19.09 -10.94 -7.88
CA SER A 335 19.31 -10.70 -9.31
C SER A 335 18.60 -9.43 -9.76
N LEU A 336 19.33 -8.58 -10.48
CA LEU A 336 18.76 -7.40 -11.09
C LEU A 336 18.79 -7.59 -12.61
N VAL A 337 17.63 -7.50 -13.24
CA VAL A 337 17.50 -7.56 -14.69
C VAL A 337 17.15 -6.18 -15.21
N TRP A 338 18.02 -5.61 -16.01
CA TRP A 338 17.83 -4.30 -16.59
C TRP A 338 17.52 -4.39 -18.07
N HIS A 339 16.33 -4.01 -18.44
CA HIS A 339 15.97 -3.77 -19.83
C HIS A 339 16.21 -2.30 -20.17
N LYS A 340 17.00 -2.04 -21.20
CA LYS A 340 17.34 -0.71 -21.70
C LYS A 340 16.50 -0.34 -22.93
N PRO A 341 15.22 -0.04 -22.84
CA PRO A 341 14.45 0.30 -24.03
C PRO A 341 14.54 1.79 -24.41
N TRP A 342 14.78 2.70 -23.48
CA TRP A 342 14.44 4.10 -23.71
C TRP A 342 15.44 5.15 -23.21
N GLY A 343 16.69 4.85 -23.10
CA GLY A 343 17.71 5.85 -22.75
C GLY A 343 18.79 5.32 -21.83
N ALA A 344 20.01 5.64 -22.19
CA ALA A 344 21.20 5.18 -21.51
C ALA A 344 21.44 6.00 -20.24
N GLN A 345 20.92 5.61 -19.11
CA GLN A 345 21.51 5.98 -17.84
C GLN A 345 22.20 4.78 -17.23
N GLU A 346 23.29 5.03 -16.54
CA GLU A 346 23.92 4.02 -15.71
C GLU A 346 22.95 3.58 -14.62
N PHE A 347 23.08 2.36 -14.19
CA PHE A 347 22.30 1.76 -13.14
C PHE A 347 22.80 2.30 -11.79
N PRO A 348 22.14 3.29 -11.19
CA PRO A 348 22.64 3.87 -9.95
C PRO A 348 22.31 2.96 -8.77
N THR A 349 23.31 2.51 -8.07
CA THR A 349 23.17 1.70 -6.87
C THR A 349 24.09 2.23 -5.75
N VAL A 350 23.66 2.01 -4.52
CA VAL A 350 24.46 2.09 -3.33
C VAL A 350 24.30 0.78 -2.59
N GLY A 351 25.39 0.08 -2.28
CA GLY A 351 25.33 -1.18 -1.55
C GLY A 351 24.69 -2.33 -2.32
N ALA A 352 25.05 -2.50 -3.61
CA ALA A 352 24.49 -3.58 -4.44
C ALA A 352 25.55 -4.66 -4.78
N GLU A 353 26.59 -4.79 -3.97
CA GLU A 353 27.67 -5.74 -4.23
C GLU A 353 27.21 -7.20 -4.22
N ASN A 354 26.12 -7.49 -3.54
CA ASN A 354 25.53 -8.83 -3.45
C ASN A 354 24.51 -9.14 -4.57
N PHE A 355 24.41 -8.28 -5.58
CA PHE A 355 23.51 -8.51 -6.70
C PHE A 355 24.21 -8.98 -7.96
N ASP A 356 23.65 -10.00 -8.62
CA ASP A 356 23.98 -10.39 -9.98
C ASP A 356 23.22 -9.48 -10.96
N ILE A 357 23.94 -8.56 -11.61
CA ILE A 357 23.33 -7.56 -12.49
C ILE A 357 23.43 -8.01 -13.94
N LYS A 358 22.29 -8.33 -14.55
CA LYS A 358 22.17 -8.66 -15.96
C LYS A 358 21.62 -7.49 -16.77
N ARG A 359 22.32 -7.12 -17.82
CA ARG A 359 21.94 -6.04 -18.75
C ARG A 359 21.53 -6.65 -20.09
N PHE A 360 20.34 -6.26 -20.60
CA PHE A 360 19.82 -6.70 -21.89
C PHE A 360 19.49 -5.53 -22.80
#